data_21f39b2635de59f18ed111d10c669925
#
_entry.id   21f39b2635de59f18ed111d10c669925
#
_cell.length_a   1.000
_cell.length_b   1.000
_cell.length_c   1.000
_cell.angle_alpha   90.00
_cell.angle_beta   90.00
_cell.angle_gamma   90.00
#
_symmetry.space_group_name_H-M   'P 1'
#
loop_
_entity.id
_entity.type
_entity.pdbx_description
1 polymer ?
#
loop_
_entity_poly.entity_id
_entity_poly.type
_entity_poly.pdbx_seq_one_letter_code
_entity_poly.pdbx_strand_id
1 'polypeptide(L)'
;LGGGLELPLACHFRLAAQDGARIGLPELHLGTVPAWGGSARLARRVGRDQAIDLILRAKTLSGPEALGIGLVTEVWPNAELKHHAVELAEELAAMPRLAVATMLRCLVTSDEKTLAESLRDERDAVHATLSSPDAAEGLSAFVEKRRPVFG
;
A
#
# COMPACT_ATOMS: atom_id res chain seq x y z
N LEU A 1 -8.18 -12.33 9.13
CA LEU A 1 -9.40 -11.81 9.70
C LEU A 1 -9.08 -10.93 10.91
N GLY A 2 -9.95 -9.95 11.21
CA GLY A 2 -9.78 -9.07 12.37
C GLY A 2 -8.44 -8.37 12.38
N GLY A 3 -7.73 -8.41 13.51
CA GLY A 3 -6.38 -7.85 13.62
C GLY A 3 -5.40 -8.31 12.54
N GLY A 4 -5.59 -9.52 12.00
CA GLY A 4 -4.83 -10.02 10.86
C GLY A 4 -5.10 -9.29 9.53
N LEU A 5 -6.18 -8.49 9.42
CA LEU A 5 -6.41 -7.54 8.34
C LEU A 5 -6.02 -6.12 8.75
N GLU A 6 -6.22 -5.75 10.01
CA GLU A 6 -5.93 -4.39 10.48
C GLU A 6 -4.47 -3.99 10.32
N LEU A 7 -3.54 -4.92 10.57
CA LEU A 7 -2.11 -4.71 10.34
C LEU A 7 -1.77 -4.54 8.85
N PRO A 8 -2.20 -5.43 7.93
CA PRO A 8 -2.01 -5.22 6.48
C PRO A 8 -2.62 -3.92 5.95
N LEU A 9 -3.74 -3.46 6.49
CA LEU A 9 -4.33 -2.18 6.13
C LEU A 9 -3.44 -0.97 6.46
N ALA A 10 -2.50 -1.12 7.37
CA ALA A 10 -1.49 -0.10 7.66
C ALA A 10 -0.27 -0.18 6.71
N CYS A 11 -0.16 -1.24 5.90
CA CYS A 11 0.91 -1.41 4.92
C CYS A 11 0.53 -0.79 3.56
N HIS A 12 1.53 -0.39 2.78
CA HIS A 12 1.33 0.21 1.46
C HIS A 12 0.92 -0.83 0.41
N PHE A 13 1.53 -2.01 0.45
CA PHE A 13 1.24 -3.15 -0.43
C PHE A 13 0.63 -4.30 0.36
N ARG A 14 -0.30 -5.00 -0.25
CA ARG A 14 -1.01 -6.14 0.35
C ARG A 14 -1.20 -7.20 -0.70
N LEU A 15 -0.55 -8.33 -0.50
CA LEU A 15 -0.67 -9.49 -1.36
C LEU A 15 -1.56 -10.53 -0.67
N ALA A 16 -2.34 -11.26 -1.43
CA ALA A 16 -3.21 -12.31 -0.91
C ALA A 16 -3.02 -13.63 -1.67
N ALA A 17 -3.29 -14.72 -0.98
CA ALA A 17 -3.38 -16.05 -1.60
C ALA A 17 -4.61 -16.12 -2.51
N GLN A 18 -4.47 -16.79 -3.64
CA GLN A 18 -5.56 -17.04 -4.58
C GLN A 18 -6.63 -17.92 -3.94
N ASP A 19 -6.20 -18.97 -3.24
CA ASP A 19 -7.10 -19.95 -2.67
C ASP A 19 -7.04 -19.95 -1.14
N GLY A 20 -8.20 -20.19 -0.50
CA GLY A 20 -8.31 -20.32 0.95
C GLY A 20 -8.17 -19.02 1.76
N ALA A 21 -7.86 -17.90 1.13
CA ALA A 21 -7.82 -16.61 1.81
C ALA A 21 -9.21 -16.25 2.35
N ARG A 22 -9.23 -15.75 3.60
CA ARG A 22 -10.43 -15.19 4.25
C ARG A 22 -10.07 -13.83 4.80
N ILE A 23 -10.53 -12.78 4.12
CA ILE A 23 -10.10 -11.40 4.35
C ILE A 23 -11.31 -10.58 4.77
N GLY A 24 -11.33 -10.04 5.99
CA GLY A 24 -12.45 -9.26 6.50
C GLY A 24 -12.30 -8.87 7.98
N LEU A 25 -13.27 -8.09 8.46
CA LEU A 25 -13.36 -7.58 9.84
C LEU A 25 -14.69 -8.10 10.45
N PRO A 26 -14.74 -9.35 10.91
CA PRO A 26 -15.97 -10.00 11.35
C PRO A 26 -16.27 -9.79 12.85
N GLU A 27 -15.71 -8.77 13.49
CA GLU A 27 -15.80 -8.53 14.93
C GLU A 27 -17.24 -8.38 15.44
N LEU A 28 -18.18 -7.95 14.58
CA LEU A 28 -19.60 -7.85 14.94
C LEU A 28 -20.24 -9.21 15.28
N HIS A 29 -19.71 -10.32 14.74
CA HIS A 29 -20.13 -11.65 15.17
C HIS A 29 -19.75 -11.96 16.63
N LEU A 30 -18.81 -11.21 17.21
CA LEU A 30 -18.37 -11.32 18.60
C LEU A 30 -19.01 -10.26 19.50
N GLY A 31 -19.94 -9.43 18.96
CA GLY A 31 -20.55 -8.33 19.69
C GLY A 31 -19.60 -7.15 19.94
N THR A 32 -18.51 -7.03 19.17
CA THR A 32 -17.52 -5.96 19.29
C THR A 32 -17.21 -5.31 17.94
N VAL A 33 -16.26 -4.40 17.90
CA VAL A 33 -15.86 -3.65 16.70
C VAL A 33 -14.36 -3.78 16.44
N PRO A 34 -13.89 -3.59 15.19
CA PRO A 34 -12.46 -3.46 14.89
C PRO A 34 -11.88 -2.29 15.68
N ALA A 35 -10.79 -2.52 16.45
CA ALA A 35 -10.28 -1.54 17.39
C ALA A 35 -8.88 -0.98 17.07
N TRP A 36 -8.16 -1.57 16.10
CA TRP A 36 -6.79 -1.16 15.76
C TRP A 36 -6.71 -0.36 14.46
N GLY A 37 -7.79 0.38 14.16
CA GLY A 37 -7.90 1.24 12.99
C GLY A 37 -8.42 0.54 11.73
N GLY A 38 -8.95 -0.67 11.87
CA GLY A 38 -9.47 -1.45 10.74
C GLY A 38 -10.62 -0.76 10.02
N SER A 39 -11.61 -0.26 10.75
CA SER A 39 -12.77 0.43 10.16
C SER A 39 -12.37 1.70 9.39
N ALA A 40 -11.53 2.52 9.99
CA ALA A 40 -11.08 3.77 9.36
C ALA A 40 -10.23 3.52 8.11
N ARG A 41 -9.25 2.61 8.20
CA ARG A 41 -8.37 2.29 7.07
C ARG A 41 -9.11 1.54 5.95
N LEU A 42 -10.02 0.63 6.30
CA LEU A 42 -10.83 -0.07 5.30
C LEU A 42 -11.68 0.92 4.50
N ALA A 43 -12.38 1.83 5.17
CA ALA A 43 -13.22 2.83 4.50
C ALA A 43 -12.40 3.76 3.58
N ARG A 44 -11.20 4.17 3.98
CA ARG A 44 -10.29 4.94 3.12
C ARG A 44 -9.80 4.13 1.91
N ARG A 45 -9.66 2.82 2.06
CA ARG A 45 -9.11 1.95 1.02
C ARG A 45 -10.12 1.54 -0.04
N VAL A 46 -11.32 1.10 0.37
CA VAL A 46 -12.33 0.56 -0.55
C VAL A 46 -13.55 1.47 -0.72
N GLY A 47 -13.55 2.61 -0.08
CA GLY A 47 -14.69 3.52 -0.02
C GLY A 47 -15.66 3.15 1.12
N ARG A 48 -16.41 4.17 1.57
CA ARG A 48 -17.29 4.07 2.74
C ARG A 48 -18.37 3.01 2.59
N ASP A 49 -19.04 2.99 1.45
CA ASP A 49 -20.22 2.11 1.25
C ASP A 49 -19.82 0.63 1.21
N GLN A 50 -18.69 0.32 0.54
CA GLN A 50 -18.14 -1.02 0.53
C GLN A 50 -17.66 -1.44 1.93
N ALA A 51 -17.03 -0.54 2.68
CA ALA A 51 -16.60 -0.83 4.05
C ALA A 51 -17.80 -1.07 4.99
N ILE A 52 -18.89 -0.30 4.83
CA ILE A 52 -20.15 -0.51 5.58
C ILE A 52 -20.69 -1.92 5.29
N ASP A 53 -20.82 -2.31 4.03
CA ASP A 53 -21.33 -3.64 3.66
C ASP A 53 -20.45 -4.77 4.23
N LEU A 54 -19.12 -4.64 4.13
CA LEU A 54 -18.19 -5.65 4.66
C LEU A 54 -18.25 -5.77 6.18
N ILE A 55 -18.22 -4.64 6.90
CA ILE A 55 -18.16 -4.64 8.36
C ILE A 55 -19.52 -5.01 8.97
N LEU A 56 -20.60 -4.33 8.57
CA LEU A 56 -21.91 -4.55 9.20
C LEU A 56 -22.49 -5.93 8.91
N ARG A 57 -22.13 -6.55 7.81
CA ARG A 57 -22.52 -7.92 7.48
C ARG A 57 -21.45 -8.95 7.84
N ALA A 58 -20.36 -8.51 8.48
CA ALA A 58 -19.21 -9.33 8.86
C ALA A 58 -18.74 -10.25 7.72
N LYS A 59 -18.74 -9.72 6.48
CA LYS A 59 -18.34 -10.46 5.28
C LYS A 59 -16.86 -10.78 5.27
N THR A 60 -16.54 -11.91 4.67
CA THR A 60 -15.15 -12.27 4.35
C THR A 60 -15.02 -12.45 2.85
N LEU A 61 -13.92 -11.98 2.30
CA LEU A 61 -13.58 -12.04 0.89
C LEU A 61 -12.49 -13.09 0.65
N SER A 62 -12.53 -13.72 -0.50
CA SER A 62 -11.39 -14.43 -1.07
C SER A 62 -10.31 -13.45 -1.56
N GLY A 63 -9.12 -13.95 -1.93
CA GLY A 63 -8.07 -13.14 -2.54
C GLY A 63 -8.55 -12.40 -3.80
N PRO A 64 -9.13 -13.11 -4.79
CA PRO A 64 -9.66 -12.47 -6.00
C PRO A 64 -10.76 -11.44 -5.76
N GLU A 65 -11.69 -11.69 -4.83
CA GLU A 65 -12.71 -10.70 -4.45
C GLU A 65 -12.11 -9.45 -3.81
N ALA A 66 -11.10 -9.63 -2.96
CA ALA A 66 -10.38 -8.53 -2.32
C ALA A 66 -9.57 -7.71 -3.34
N LEU A 67 -9.02 -8.35 -4.37
CA LEU A 67 -8.38 -7.67 -5.51
C LEU A 67 -9.39 -6.86 -6.31
N GLY A 68 -10.55 -7.44 -6.60
CA GLY A 68 -11.61 -6.81 -7.39
C GLY A 68 -12.13 -5.50 -6.81
N ILE A 69 -12.05 -5.32 -5.48
CA ILE A 69 -12.42 -4.07 -4.80
C ILE A 69 -11.21 -3.20 -4.40
N GLY A 70 -10.01 -3.54 -4.82
CA GLY A 70 -8.79 -2.80 -4.51
C GLY A 70 -8.31 -2.92 -3.04
N LEU A 71 -8.85 -3.88 -2.27
CA LEU A 71 -8.42 -4.11 -0.90
C LEU A 71 -7.01 -4.68 -0.83
N VAL A 72 -6.66 -5.60 -1.72
CA VAL A 72 -5.30 -6.08 -1.93
C VAL A 72 -4.76 -5.59 -3.27
N THR A 73 -3.44 -5.55 -3.42
CA THR A 73 -2.76 -5.06 -4.63
C THR A 73 -2.48 -6.19 -5.62
N GLU A 74 -2.29 -7.40 -5.11
CA GLU A 74 -1.96 -8.58 -5.92
C GLU A 74 -2.55 -9.84 -5.31
N VAL A 75 -2.74 -10.85 -6.17
CA VAL A 75 -3.15 -12.19 -5.77
C VAL A 75 -2.26 -13.21 -6.49
N TRP A 76 -1.73 -14.16 -5.73
CA TRP A 76 -0.81 -15.17 -6.22
C TRP A 76 -1.21 -16.57 -5.76
N PRO A 77 -0.86 -17.63 -6.52
CA PRO A 77 -1.00 -19.00 -6.03
C PRO A 77 -0.34 -19.16 -4.66
N ASN A 78 -0.94 -19.94 -3.79
CA ASN A 78 -0.48 -20.09 -2.40
C ASN A 78 1.01 -20.45 -2.28
N ALA A 79 1.50 -21.32 -3.16
CA ALA A 79 2.89 -21.74 -3.18
C ALA A 79 3.87 -20.62 -3.58
N GLU A 80 3.41 -19.64 -4.34
CA GLU A 80 4.21 -18.56 -4.92
C GLU A 80 4.11 -17.24 -4.13
N LEU A 81 3.05 -17.07 -3.32
CA LEU A 81 2.75 -15.82 -2.62
C LEU A 81 3.95 -15.26 -1.84
N LYS A 82 4.65 -16.11 -1.09
CA LYS A 82 5.83 -15.68 -0.31
C LYS A 82 6.97 -15.21 -1.21
N HIS A 83 7.19 -15.92 -2.31
CA HIS A 83 8.23 -15.58 -3.27
C HIS A 83 7.97 -14.19 -3.87
N HIS A 84 6.78 -13.95 -4.41
CA HIS A 84 6.41 -12.64 -4.99
C HIS A 84 6.39 -11.51 -3.96
N ALA A 85 6.03 -11.79 -2.70
CA ALA A 85 6.13 -10.78 -1.64
C ALA A 85 7.58 -10.38 -1.37
N VAL A 86 8.53 -11.32 -1.43
CA VAL A 86 9.96 -11.03 -1.28
C VAL A 86 10.49 -10.30 -2.51
N GLU A 87 10.16 -10.74 -3.72
CA GLU A 87 10.54 -10.04 -4.96
C GLU A 87 10.09 -8.58 -4.96
N LEU A 88 8.83 -8.31 -4.60
CA LEU A 88 8.33 -6.94 -4.49
C LEU A 88 9.10 -6.13 -3.45
N ALA A 89 9.43 -6.74 -2.31
CA ALA A 89 10.20 -6.05 -1.27
C ALA A 89 11.64 -5.73 -1.74
N GLU A 90 12.28 -6.64 -2.46
CA GLU A 90 13.62 -6.44 -3.06
C GLU A 90 13.60 -5.38 -4.17
N GLU A 91 12.56 -5.38 -5.03
CA GLU A 91 12.36 -4.35 -6.03
C GLU A 91 12.26 -2.95 -5.38
N LEU A 92 11.43 -2.82 -4.35
CA LEU A 92 11.26 -1.56 -3.63
C LEU A 92 12.52 -1.15 -2.85
N ALA A 93 13.25 -2.11 -2.30
CA ALA A 93 14.50 -1.86 -1.59
C ALA A 93 15.62 -1.37 -2.52
N ALA A 94 15.56 -1.72 -3.81
CA ALA A 94 16.51 -1.24 -4.82
C ALA A 94 16.19 0.18 -5.34
N MET A 95 15.06 0.77 -4.94
CA MET A 95 14.69 2.13 -5.33
C MET A 95 15.41 3.21 -4.49
N PRO A 96 15.60 4.45 -5.00
CA PRO A 96 16.30 5.51 -4.28
C PRO A 96 15.54 5.86 -2.99
N ARG A 97 16.18 5.58 -1.87
CA ARG A 97 15.56 5.63 -0.52
C ARG A 97 14.90 6.97 -0.19
N LEU A 98 15.59 8.08 -0.48
CA LEU A 98 15.08 9.41 -0.17
C LEU A 98 13.85 9.74 -1.02
N ALA A 99 13.88 9.41 -2.32
CA ALA A 99 12.77 9.65 -3.23
C ALA A 99 11.54 8.82 -2.84
N VAL A 100 11.73 7.54 -2.53
CA VAL A 100 10.65 6.65 -2.05
C VAL A 100 10.02 7.19 -0.77
N ALA A 101 10.82 7.51 0.24
CA ALA A 101 10.32 8.01 1.52
C ALA A 101 9.56 9.33 1.38
N THR A 102 10.05 10.23 0.52
CA THR A 102 9.44 11.55 0.30
C THR A 102 8.13 11.40 -0.48
N MET A 103 8.12 10.58 -1.53
CA MET A 103 6.91 10.33 -2.33
C MET A 103 5.84 9.59 -1.53
N LEU A 104 6.20 8.60 -0.72
CA LEU A 104 5.25 7.93 0.18
C LEU A 104 4.59 8.92 1.14
N ARG A 105 5.36 9.87 1.69
CA ARG A 105 4.81 10.92 2.56
C ARG A 105 3.80 11.78 1.80
N CYS A 106 4.12 12.25 0.59
CA CYS A 106 3.21 13.03 -0.23
C CYS A 106 1.90 12.26 -0.49
N LEU A 107 2.00 11.00 -0.92
CA LEU A 107 0.84 10.17 -1.26
C LEU A 107 -0.04 9.85 -0.04
N VAL A 108 0.58 9.46 1.09
CA VAL A 108 -0.18 9.05 2.29
C VAL A 108 -0.91 10.22 2.94
N THR A 109 -0.36 11.44 2.84
CA THR A 109 -0.98 12.62 3.45
C THR A 109 -1.89 13.39 2.50
N SER A 110 -1.97 13.02 1.22
CA SER A 110 -2.75 13.75 0.21
C SER A 110 -4.26 13.79 0.51
N ASP A 111 -4.81 12.72 1.08
CA ASP A 111 -6.24 12.63 1.40
C ASP A 111 -6.70 13.62 2.48
N GLU A 112 -5.76 14.21 3.24
CA GLU A 112 -6.03 15.15 4.34
C GLU A 112 -5.72 16.60 3.95
N LYS A 113 -5.31 16.83 2.67
CA LYS A 113 -4.82 18.11 2.16
C LYS A 113 -5.61 18.59 0.95
N THR A 114 -5.60 19.90 0.75
CA THR A 114 -6.05 20.48 -0.52
C THR A 114 -5.04 20.17 -1.64
N LEU A 115 -5.48 20.22 -2.89
CA LEU A 115 -4.59 20.04 -4.04
C LEU A 115 -3.41 21.03 -4.00
N ALA A 116 -3.67 22.29 -3.60
CA ALA A 116 -2.61 23.29 -3.52
C ALA A 116 -1.55 22.98 -2.46
N GLU A 117 -1.93 22.35 -1.35
CA GLU A 117 -1.00 21.87 -0.31
C GLU A 117 -0.22 20.65 -0.80
N SER A 118 -0.88 19.68 -1.44
CA SER A 118 -0.23 18.52 -2.02
C SER A 118 0.79 18.90 -3.09
N LEU A 119 0.48 19.86 -3.97
CA LEU A 119 1.42 20.38 -4.96
C LEU A 119 2.62 21.14 -4.34
N ARG A 120 2.46 21.74 -3.15
CA ARG A 120 3.60 22.30 -2.41
C ARG A 120 4.50 21.20 -1.88
N ASP A 121 3.91 20.15 -1.26
CA ASP A 121 4.67 19.00 -0.78
C ASP A 121 5.48 18.33 -1.88
N GLU A 122 4.91 18.18 -3.09
CA GLU A 122 5.61 17.62 -4.23
C GLU A 122 6.81 18.49 -4.66
N ARG A 123 6.66 19.82 -4.67
CA ARG A 123 7.78 20.72 -4.96
C ARG A 123 8.89 20.62 -3.93
N ASP A 124 8.52 20.55 -2.65
CA ASP A 124 9.47 20.37 -1.55
C ASP A 124 10.19 19.00 -1.66
N ALA A 125 9.44 17.96 -2.06
CA ALA A 125 9.99 16.64 -2.33
C ALA A 125 11.02 16.66 -3.47
N VAL A 126 10.74 17.37 -4.57
CA VAL A 126 11.68 17.55 -5.69
C VAL A 126 12.93 18.27 -5.22
N HIS A 127 12.80 19.38 -4.49
CA HIS A 127 13.96 20.12 -3.97
C HIS A 127 14.83 19.26 -3.03
N ALA A 128 14.20 18.44 -2.19
CA ALA A 128 14.93 17.56 -1.28
C ALA A 128 15.70 16.44 -2.01
N THR A 129 15.17 15.95 -3.12
CA THR A 129 15.72 14.79 -3.84
C THR A 129 16.72 15.17 -4.95
N LEU A 130 16.53 16.30 -5.64
CA LEU A 130 17.36 16.69 -6.79
C LEU A 130 18.87 16.82 -6.48
N SER A 131 19.22 17.18 -5.24
CA SER A 131 20.62 17.30 -4.81
C SER A 131 21.20 16.00 -4.24
N SER A 132 20.44 14.91 -4.25
CA SER A 132 20.90 13.63 -3.72
C SER A 132 21.87 12.92 -4.67
N PRO A 133 22.78 12.09 -4.15
CA PRO A 133 23.63 11.23 -4.98
C PRO A 133 22.80 10.33 -5.91
N ASP A 134 21.68 9.82 -5.43
CA ASP A 134 20.77 8.97 -6.22
C ASP A 134 20.17 9.70 -7.42
N ALA A 135 19.84 10.99 -7.30
CA ALA A 135 19.36 11.78 -8.43
C ALA A 135 20.46 11.95 -9.49
N ALA A 136 21.71 12.19 -9.07
CA ALA A 136 22.85 12.28 -9.97
C ALA A 136 23.11 10.94 -10.70
N GLU A 137 23.06 9.83 -9.95
CA GLU A 137 23.20 8.47 -10.51
C GLU A 137 22.06 8.17 -11.51
N GLY A 138 20.81 8.46 -11.13
CA GLY A 138 19.65 8.22 -12.00
C GLY A 138 19.75 8.99 -13.31
N LEU A 139 20.16 10.27 -13.28
CA LEU A 139 20.36 11.10 -14.47
C LEU A 139 21.51 10.58 -15.35
N SER A 140 22.65 10.22 -14.74
CA SER A 140 23.79 9.64 -15.46
C SER A 140 23.42 8.33 -16.14
N ALA A 141 22.79 7.42 -15.40
CA ALA A 141 22.33 6.13 -15.91
C ALA A 141 21.33 6.30 -17.08
N PHE A 142 20.43 7.29 -16.99
CA PHE A 142 19.48 7.59 -18.07
C PHE A 142 20.19 8.04 -19.35
N VAL A 143 21.17 8.94 -19.23
CA VAL A 143 21.97 9.41 -20.39
C VAL A 143 22.79 8.27 -20.99
N GLU A 144 23.38 7.44 -20.14
CA GLU A 144 24.22 6.29 -20.53
C GLU A 144 23.41 5.06 -20.98
N LYS A 145 22.06 5.10 -20.87
CA LYS A 145 21.14 3.99 -21.22
C LYS A 145 21.44 2.70 -20.46
N ARG A 146 21.85 2.81 -19.22
CA ARG A 146 22.05 1.69 -18.28
C ARG A 146 21.04 1.71 -17.13
N ARG A 147 20.96 0.62 -16.38
CA ARG A 147 20.18 0.62 -15.13
C ARG A 147 20.94 1.42 -14.05
N PRO A 148 20.25 2.28 -13.29
CA PRO A 148 20.86 2.96 -12.14
C PRO A 148 21.11 1.96 -11.00
N VAL A 149 22.09 2.29 -10.16
CA VAL A 149 22.39 1.56 -8.92
C VAL A 149 22.35 2.57 -7.79
N PHE A 150 21.31 2.51 -6.98
CA PHE A 150 21.09 3.42 -5.86
C PHE A 150 21.73 2.90 -4.57
N GLY A 151 22.20 3.80 -3.69
CA GLY A 151 22.91 3.49 -2.46
C GLY A 151 22.10 3.65 -1.17
#